data_932762f24a454f419a08740a2238727a
#
_entry.id   932762f24a454f419a08740a2238727a
#
_cell.length_a   1.000
_cell.length_b   1.000
_cell.length_c   1.000
_cell.angle_alpha   90.00
_cell.angle_beta   90.00
_cell.angle_gamma   90.00
#
_symmetry.space_group_name_H-M   'P 1'
#
loop_
_entity.id
_entity.type
_entity.pdbx_description
1 polymer ?
#
loop_
_entity_poly.entity_id
_entity_poly.type
_entity_poly.pdbx_seq_one_letter_code
_entity_poly.pdbx_strand_id
1 'polypeptide(L)'
;LVFLRPLGLRLLFTDGLSAEAYEGNEPRAQSLRASRDGNLKMLQEHEDAARQGIRSIEQAFRNALSLRSEPDVYRADHGVLQNDLLWKVSRCENPQLFEKIVRQEPSAVVVELLIDASGSQSVRQGMVALQSYLFSAALSRIRIPHRVMSYCTYGNHTVLRRFRNYDDHPEAGQRILEYRATSNNRDGLALAAAGLDIKKRREEHKVVIVFSDGLPNDMISGRKRSGMPERYVGDAAIR
;
A
#
# COMPACT_ATOMS: atom_id res chain seq x y z
N LEU A 1 3.31 19.37 5.67
CA LEU A 1 2.31 20.08 4.85
C LEU A 1 2.89 20.29 3.45
N VAL A 2 2.39 19.56 2.45
CA VAL A 2 2.78 19.77 1.05
C VAL A 2 1.77 20.71 0.42
N PHE A 3 2.21 21.88 -0.01
CA PHE A 3 1.36 22.83 -0.72
C PHE A 3 1.46 22.61 -2.23
N LEU A 4 0.39 22.18 -2.86
CA LEU A 4 0.22 22.30 -4.30
C LEU A 4 -0.35 23.68 -4.61
N ARG A 5 0.54 24.66 -4.84
CA ARG A 5 0.18 25.97 -5.39
C ARG A 5 -0.10 25.79 -6.90
N PRO A 6 -1.24 25.79 -7.45
CA PRO A 6 -2.07 26.95 -7.77
C PRO A 6 -3.55 26.79 -7.43
N LEU A 7 -3.99 25.69 -6.81
CA LEU A 7 -5.41 25.37 -6.60
C LEU A 7 -5.89 25.58 -5.14
N GLY A 8 -5.02 26.03 -4.23
CA GLY A 8 -5.35 26.17 -2.80
C GLY A 8 -5.63 24.84 -2.11
N LEU A 9 -5.23 23.72 -2.70
CA LEU A 9 -5.42 22.38 -2.14
C LEU A 9 -4.45 22.16 -0.97
N ARG A 10 -4.95 21.51 0.07
CA ARG A 10 -4.18 21.19 1.28
C ARG A 10 -4.17 19.70 1.51
N LEU A 11 -3.02 19.17 1.89
CA LEU A 11 -2.83 17.79 2.27
C LEU A 11 -2.56 17.73 3.77
N LEU A 12 -3.32 16.91 4.48
CA LEU A 12 -3.20 16.73 5.92
C LEU A 12 -2.91 15.26 6.22
N PHE A 13 -1.85 15.00 6.99
CA PHE A 13 -1.57 13.69 7.55
C PHE A 13 -2.03 13.65 9.00
N THR A 14 -2.68 12.56 9.40
CA THR A 14 -3.15 12.35 10.76
C THR A 14 -3.07 10.87 11.13
N ASP A 15 -2.80 10.58 12.39
CA ASP A 15 -2.91 9.23 12.94
C ASP A 15 -4.35 8.90 13.37
N GLY A 16 -5.25 9.87 13.21
CA GLY A 16 -6.61 9.80 13.74
C GLY A 16 -6.61 9.95 15.25
N LEU A 17 -7.79 10.22 15.79
CA LEU A 17 -8.02 10.17 17.22
C LEU A 17 -8.81 8.90 17.51
N SER A 18 -8.50 8.21 18.61
CA SER A 18 -9.33 7.12 19.12
C SER A 18 -10.68 7.69 19.60
N ALA A 19 -11.68 6.82 19.76
CA ALA A 19 -13.00 7.27 20.24
C ALA A 19 -12.91 7.95 21.62
N GLU A 20 -11.96 7.51 22.44
CA GLU A 20 -11.72 8.08 23.78
C GLU A 20 -11.22 9.54 23.73
N ALA A 21 -10.49 9.91 22.68
CA ALA A 21 -9.95 11.27 22.52
C ALA A 21 -11.02 12.31 22.12
N TYR A 22 -12.26 11.89 21.86
CA TYR A 22 -13.39 12.78 21.57
C TYR A 22 -14.21 13.07 22.82
N GLU A 23 -13.58 13.25 23.98
CA GLU A 23 -14.25 13.71 25.21
C GLU A 23 -15.01 15.00 24.93
N GLY A 24 -16.33 15.01 25.24
CA GLY A 24 -17.24 16.14 24.97
C GLY A 24 -17.92 16.14 23.60
N ASN A 25 -17.61 15.21 22.68
CA ASN A 25 -18.35 15.00 21.43
C ASN A 25 -18.85 13.56 21.31
N GLU A 26 -19.78 13.21 22.19
CA GLU A 26 -20.32 11.85 22.32
C GLU A 26 -20.89 11.27 21.00
N PRO A 27 -21.64 12.01 20.15
CA PRO A 27 -22.14 11.46 18.89
C PRO A 27 -21.03 11.02 17.94
N ARG A 28 -19.89 11.70 17.94
CA ARG A 28 -18.75 11.39 17.09
C ARG A 28 -17.98 10.18 17.61
N ALA A 29 -17.77 10.12 18.92
CA ALA A 29 -17.17 8.99 19.60
C ALA A 29 -18.02 7.72 19.39
N GLN A 30 -19.32 7.81 19.57
CA GLN A 30 -20.27 6.71 19.36
C GLN A 30 -20.23 6.21 17.90
N SER A 31 -20.21 7.13 16.92
CA SER A 31 -20.12 6.75 15.51
C SER A 31 -18.79 6.03 15.16
N LEU A 32 -17.68 6.41 15.79
CA LEU A 32 -16.38 5.73 15.61
C LEU A 32 -16.41 4.33 16.24
N ARG A 33 -16.97 4.20 17.45
CA ARG A 33 -17.14 2.90 18.11
C ARG A 33 -18.02 1.98 17.27
N ALA A 34 -19.17 2.45 16.79
CA ALA A 34 -20.09 1.68 15.96
C ALA A 34 -19.43 1.19 14.65
N SER A 35 -18.63 2.03 13.99
CA SER A 35 -17.88 1.63 12.80
C SER A 35 -16.84 0.54 13.11
N ARG A 36 -16.10 0.70 14.21
CA ARG A 36 -15.11 -0.30 14.66
C ARG A 36 -15.78 -1.63 15.01
N ASP A 37 -16.87 -1.58 15.77
CA ASP A 37 -17.60 -2.77 16.20
C ASP A 37 -18.18 -3.52 15.00
N GLY A 38 -18.72 -2.79 14.02
CA GLY A 38 -19.20 -3.37 12.75
C GLY A 38 -18.10 -4.05 11.95
N ASN A 39 -16.92 -3.42 11.85
CA ASN A 39 -15.76 -3.99 11.16
C ASN A 39 -15.19 -5.22 11.90
N LEU A 40 -15.16 -5.18 13.24
CA LEU A 40 -14.76 -6.31 14.08
C LEU A 40 -15.71 -7.50 13.92
N LYS A 41 -17.03 -7.23 13.93
CA LYS A 41 -18.04 -8.24 13.70
C LYS A 41 -17.86 -8.92 12.33
N MET A 42 -17.61 -8.15 11.28
CA MET A 42 -17.32 -8.68 9.96
C MET A 42 -16.10 -9.61 9.96
N LEU A 43 -15.02 -9.25 10.68
CA LEU A 43 -13.83 -10.09 10.82
C LEU A 43 -14.16 -11.40 11.55
N GLN A 44 -14.97 -11.35 12.63
CA GLN A 44 -15.36 -12.52 13.39
C GLN A 44 -16.25 -13.46 12.60
N GLU A 45 -17.24 -12.93 11.87
CA GLU A 45 -18.16 -13.71 11.02
C GLU A 45 -17.43 -14.42 9.88
N HIS A 46 -16.28 -13.90 9.44
CA HIS A 46 -15.50 -14.46 8.33
C HIS A 46 -14.11 -14.95 8.75
N GLU A 47 -13.93 -15.35 10.01
CA GLU A 47 -12.60 -15.65 10.57
C GLU A 47 -11.85 -16.74 9.79
N ASP A 48 -12.52 -17.83 9.41
CA ASP A 48 -11.89 -18.92 8.67
C ASP A 48 -11.51 -18.51 7.25
N ALA A 49 -12.40 -17.78 6.57
CA ALA A 49 -12.10 -17.20 5.25
C ALA A 49 -10.96 -16.17 5.35
N ALA A 50 -10.93 -15.39 6.43
CA ALA A 50 -9.85 -14.44 6.72
C ALA A 50 -8.50 -15.15 6.89
N ARG A 51 -8.45 -16.23 7.67
CA ARG A 51 -7.23 -17.04 7.85
C ARG A 51 -6.73 -17.62 6.54
N GLN A 52 -7.65 -18.12 5.70
CA GLN A 52 -7.31 -18.64 4.38
C GLN A 52 -6.84 -17.54 3.44
N GLY A 53 -7.51 -16.38 3.43
CA GLY A 53 -7.14 -15.21 2.65
C GLY A 53 -5.73 -14.71 2.98
N ILE A 54 -5.37 -14.62 4.27
CA ILE A 54 -4.02 -14.24 4.72
C ILE A 54 -2.98 -15.21 4.13
N ARG A 55 -3.22 -16.53 4.21
CA ARG A 55 -2.29 -17.53 3.66
C ARG A 55 -2.14 -17.42 2.14
N SER A 56 -3.24 -17.17 1.44
CA SER A 56 -3.22 -17.00 -0.02
C SER A 56 -2.43 -15.77 -0.44
N ILE A 57 -2.64 -14.64 0.23
CA ILE A 57 -1.90 -13.40 -0.03
C ILE A 57 -0.41 -13.58 0.32
N GLU A 58 -0.10 -14.20 1.46
CA GLU A 58 1.27 -14.52 1.86
C GLU A 58 1.97 -15.36 0.78
N GLN A 59 1.32 -16.44 0.30
CA GLN A 59 1.88 -17.30 -0.74
C GLN A 59 2.09 -16.54 -2.06
N ALA A 60 1.14 -15.71 -2.46
CA ALA A 60 1.24 -14.90 -3.67
C ALA A 60 2.44 -13.93 -3.60
N PHE A 61 2.63 -13.26 -2.46
CA PHE A 61 3.79 -12.38 -2.26
C PHE A 61 5.11 -13.17 -2.26
N ARG A 62 5.19 -14.31 -1.57
CA ARG A 62 6.37 -15.17 -1.57
C ARG A 62 6.73 -15.62 -2.98
N ASN A 63 5.76 -16.05 -3.76
CA ASN A 63 5.97 -16.46 -5.15
C ASN A 63 6.45 -15.27 -6.00
N ALA A 64 5.82 -14.13 -5.90
CA ALA A 64 6.19 -12.93 -6.66
C ALA A 64 7.62 -12.45 -6.33
N LEU A 65 8.03 -12.54 -5.08
CA LEU A 65 9.38 -12.19 -4.63
C LEU A 65 10.41 -13.24 -5.07
N SER A 66 10.06 -14.53 -5.03
CA SER A 66 10.95 -15.61 -5.46
C SER A 66 11.23 -15.56 -6.97
N LEU A 67 10.21 -15.20 -7.78
CA LEU A 67 10.37 -15.04 -9.24
C LEU A 67 11.29 -13.85 -9.61
N ARG A 68 11.42 -12.86 -8.71
CA ARG A 68 12.34 -11.72 -8.93
C ARG A 68 13.77 -11.99 -8.47
N SER A 69 13.98 -13.03 -7.67
CA SER A 69 15.30 -13.48 -7.24
C SER A 69 15.84 -14.54 -8.22
N GLU A 70 15.75 -14.30 -9.54
CA GLU A 70 16.46 -15.13 -10.49
C GLU A 70 17.97 -15.01 -10.19
N PRO A 71 18.67 -16.13 -10.00
CA PRO A 71 20.10 -16.07 -9.76
C PRO A 71 20.79 -15.50 -10.99
N ASP A 72 21.52 -14.43 -10.84
CA ASP A 72 22.39 -13.94 -11.90
C ASP A 72 23.50 -14.96 -12.14
N VAL A 73 23.56 -15.47 -13.35
CA VAL A 73 24.57 -16.44 -13.78
C VAL A 73 25.64 -15.68 -14.55
N TYR A 74 26.82 -15.57 -13.95
CA TYR A 74 27.98 -14.94 -14.60
C TYR A 74 29.01 -15.99 -14.99
N ARG A 75 29.68 -15.77 -16.11
CA ARG A 75 30.89 -16.51 -16.46
C ARG A 75 32.04 -16.00 -15.60
N ALA A 76 32.77 -16.93 -14.97
CA ALA A 76 33.84 -16.61 -14.03
C ALA A 76 35.01 -17.59 -14.13
N ASP A 77 36.08 -17.27 -13.40
CA ASP A 77 37.26 -18.12 -13.30
C ASP A 77 37.14 -19.24 -12.25
N HIS A 78 36.01 -19.19 -11.48
CA HIS A 78 35.72 -20.17 -10.43
C HIS A 78 34.20 -20.34 -10.27
N GLY A 79 33.77 -21.55 -9.85
CA GLY A 79 32.36 -21.88 -9.69
C GLY A 79 32.02 -23.27 -10.19
N VAL A 80 30.87 -23.43 -10.86
CA VAL A 80 30.45 -24.71 -11.46
C VAL A 80 31.01 -24.79 -12.86
N LEU A 81 31.83 -25.82 -13.09
CA LEU A 81 32.47 -26.09 -14.39
C LEU A 81 31.41 -26.40 -15.44
N GLN A 82 31.46 -25.69 -16.57
CA GLN A 82 30.59 -25.92 -17.72
C GLN A 82 31.32 -26.83 -18.71
N ASN A 83 30.92 -28.10 -18.75
CA ASN A 83 31.55 -29.09 -19.61
C ASN A 83 31.49 -28.72 -21.10
N ASP A 84 30.45 -28.04 -21.52
CA ASP A 84 30.26 -27.59 -22.91
C ASP A 84 31.28 -26.52 -23.36
N LEU A 85 32.00 -25.92 -22.41
CA LEU A 85 32.99 -24.88 -22.69
C LEU A 85 34.42 -25.37 -22.63
N LEU A 86 34.68 -26.65 -22.31
CA LEU A 86 36.02 -27.22 -22.16
C LEU A 86 36.86 -27.14 -23.46
N TRP A 87 36.22 -27.14 -24.62
CA TRP A 87 36.90 -26.97 -25.90
C TRP A 87 37.64 -25.62 -26.04
N LYS A 88 37.28 -24.61 -25.22
CA LYS A 88 37.94 -23.31 -25.24
C LYS A 88 39.31 -23.29 -24.56
N VAL A 89 39.61 -24.25 -23.69
CA VAL A 89 40.86 -24.31 -22.91
C VAL A 89 42.09 -24.20 -23.80
N SER A 90 42.08 -24.84 -24.97
CA SER A 90 43.20 -24.84 -25.90
C SER A 90 43.16 -23.73 -26.96
N ARG A 91 42.09 -22.90 -26.97
CA ARG A 91 41.83 -21.93 -28.04
C ARG A 91 41.69 -20.48 -27.58
N CYS A 92 41.55 -20.26 -26.30
CA CYS A 92 41.34 -18.91 -25.72
C CYS A 92 42.34 -18.68 -24.59
N GLU A 93 42.96 -17.49 -24.55
CA GLU A 93 43.89 -17.11 -23.47
C GLU A 93 43.20 -16.98 -22.11
N ASN A 94 41.90 -16.64 -22.08
CA ASN A 94 41.09 -16.58 -20.84
C ASN A 94 39.74 -17.27 -21.04
N PRO A 95 39.69 -18.60 -20.93
CA PRO A 95 38.48 -19.37 -21.12
C PRO A 95 37.64 -19.35 -19.82
N GLN A 96 36.79 -18.36 -19.62
CA GLN A 96 35.85 -18.37 -18.48
C GLN A 96 34.96 -19.61 -18.56
N LEU A 97 35.39 -20.68 -17.90
CA LEU A 97 34.80 -22.03 -17.98
C LEU A 97 33.79 -22.31 -16.88
N PHE A 98 33.74 -21.44 -15.90
CA PHE A 98 32.90 -21.64 -14.73
C PHE A 98 31.70 -20.71 -14.78
N GLU A 99 30.58 -21.19 -14.29
CA GLU A 99 29.42 -20.36 -13.95
C GLU A 99 29.39 -20.10 -12.46
N LYS A 100 29.32 -18.83 -12.10
CA LYS A 100 29.09 -18.38 -10.74
C LYS A 100 27.63 -17.99 -10.60
N ILE A 101 26.90 -18.73 -9.79
CA ILE A 101 25.53 -18.41 -9.43
C ILE A 101 25.57 -17.44 -8.24
N VAL A 102 25.31 -16.18 -8.50
CA VAL A 102 25.14 -15.19 -7.44
C VAL A 102 23.66 -15.16 -7.10
N ARG A 103 23.30 -15.76 -5.99
CA ARG A 103 21.95 -15.56 -5.42
C ARG A 103 21.91 -14.12 -4.92
N GLN A 104 21.16 -13.29 -5.59
CA GLN A 104 20.83 -11.97 -5.05
C GLN A 104 20.02 -12.21 -3.76
N GLU A 105 20.39 -11.50 -2.70
CA GLU A 105 19.51 -11.45 -1.53
C GLU A 105 18.13 -10.96 -1.98
N PRO A 106 17.04 -11.51 -1.41
CA PRO A 106 15.70 -11.09 -1.83
C PRO A 106 15.61 -9.58 -1.71
N SER A 107 15.39 -8.97 -2.86
CA SER A 107 15.33 -7.51 -3.02
C SER A 107 14.41 -6.92 -1.93
N ALA A 108 14.92 -5.97 -1.16
CA ALA A 108 14.15 -5.35 -0.08
C ALA A 108 12.93 -4.64 -0.68
N VAL A 109 11.74 -5.11 -0.32
CA VAL A 109 10.46 -4.59 -0.78
C VAL A 109 9.80 -3.81 0.35
N VAL A 110 9.22 -2.67 0.03
CA VAL A 110 8.34 -1.90 0.94
C VAL A 110 6.97 -1.71 0.28
N VAL A 111 5.92 -1.82 1.07
CA VAL A 111 4.54 -1.72 0.58
C VAL A 111 3.80 -0.56 1.24
N GLU A 112 3.08 0.20 0.44
CA GLU A 112 2.12 1.20 0.86
C GLU A 112 0.71 0.72 0.53
N LEU A 113 -0.16 0.56 1.53
CA LEU A 113 -1.58 0.28 1.34
C LEU A 113 -2.35 1.59 1.48
N LEU A 114 -3.01 2.00 0.42
CA LEU A 114 -3.81 3.23 0.37
C LEU A 114 -5.28 2.87 0.19
N ILE A 115 -6.13 3.26 1.14
CA ILE A 115 -7.55 2.86 1.20
C ILE A 115 -8.40 4.09 0.92
N ASP A 116 -9.24 4.01 -0.10
CA ASP A 116 -10.26 5.01 -0.35
C ASP A 116 -11.30 5.01 0.78
N ALA A 117 -11.46 6.15 1.44
CA ALA A 117 -12.44 6.35 2.50
C ALA A 117 -13.58 7.29 2.05
N SER A 118 -13.89 7.29 0.76
CA SER A 118 -15.03 8.04 0.22
C SER A 118 -16.37 7.46 0.66
N GLY A 119 -17.41 8.28 0.58
CA GLY A 119 -18.77 7.90 0.98
C GLY A 119 -19.35 6.75 0.15
N SER A 120 -18.89 6.53 -1.09
CA SER A 120 -19.28 5.40 -1.95
C SER A 120 -18.91 4.05 -1.32
N GLN A 121 -17.84 4.02 -0.51
CA GLN A 121 -17.39 2.82 0.21
C GLN A 121 -18.22 2.50 1.45
N SER A 122 -19.17 3.34 1.86
CA SER A 122 -19.93 3.17 3.11
C SER A 122 -20.69 1.84 3.18
N VAL A 123 -21.28 1.40 2.07
CA VAL A 123 -22.01 0.11 1.98
C VAL A 123 -21.07 -1.09 2.12
N ARG A 124 -19.81 -0.96 1.70
CA ARG A 124 -18.79 -2.03 1.73
C ARG A 124 -17.74 -1.80 2.81
N GLN A 125 -17.94 -0.86 3.72
CA GLN A 125 -16.96 -0.43 4.71
C GLN A 125 -16.31 -1.60 5.45
N GLY A 126 -17.11 -2.52 5.98
CA GLY A 126 -16.60 -3.69 6.70
C GLY A 126 -15.75 -4.61 5.83
N MET A 127 -16.14 -4.80 4.56
CA MET A 127 -15.38 -5.62 3.62
C MET A 127 -14.04 -4.97 3.25
N VAL A 128 -14.02 -3.64 3.03
CA VAL A 128 -12.79 -2.90 2.74
C VAL A 128 -11.85 -2.92 3.93
N ALA A 129 -12.37 -2.72 5.15
CA ALA A 129 -11.60 -2.84 6.37
C ALA A 129 -11.00 -4.24 6.55
N LEU A 130 -11.81 -5.28 6.32
CA LEU A 130 -11.38 -6.68 6.39
C LEU A 130 -10.26 -6.96 5.38
N GLN A 131 -10.47 -6.65 4.10
CA GLN A 131 -9.47 -6.89 3.06
C GLN A 131 -8.14 -6.17 3.37
N SER A 132 -8.21 -4.92 3.79
CA SER A 132 -7.02 -4.13 4.15
C SER A 132 -6.29 -4.74 5.34
N TYR A 133 -7.03 -5.23 6.34
CA TYR A 133 -6.47 -5.95 7.47
C TYR A 133 -5.78 -7.26 7.04
N LEU A 134 -6.41 -8.06 6.15
CA LEU A 134 -5.83 -9.30 5.64
C LEU A 134 -4.49 -9.06 4.93
N PHE A 135 -4.42 -8.04 4.08
CA PHE A 135 -3.18 -7.65 3.41
C PHE A 135 -2.10 -7.24 4.42
N SER A 136 -2.43 -6.38 5.38
CA SER A 136 -1.48 -5.97 6.42
C SER A 136 -1.00 -7.14 7.27
N ALA A 137 -1.90 -8.05 7.65
CA ALA A 137 -1.55 -9.24 8.41
C ALA A 137 -0.64 -10.19 7.62
N ALA A 138 -0.91 -10.40 6.32
CA ALA A 138 -0.07 -11.21 5.45
C ALA A 138 1.33 -10.62 5.29
N LEU A 139 1.42 -9.31 5.01
CA LEU A 139 2.71 -8.61 4.90
C LEU A 139 3.52 -8.66 6.20
N SER A 140 2.84 -8.55 7.36
CA SER A 140 3.48 -8.69 8.67
C SER A 140 4.08 -10.08 8.88
N ARG A 141 3.38 -11.16 8.45
CA ARG A 141 3.87 -12.55 8.57
C ARG A 141 5.13 -12.81 7.75
N ILE A 142 5.22 -12.19 6.58
CA ILE A 142 6.41 -12.31 5.70
C ILE A 142 7.45 -11.22 5.98
N ARG A 143 7.25 -10.42 7.04
CA ARG A 143 8.16 -9.36 7.49
C ARG A 143 8.47 -8.29 6.44
N ILE A 144 7.51 -7.99 5.57
CA ILE A 144 7.62 -6.88 4.62
C ILE A 144 7.23 -5.58 5.34
N PRO A 145 8.12 -4.57 5.37
CA PRO A 145 7.78 -3.25 5.89
C PRO A 145 6.60 -2.68 5.10
N HIS A 146 5.54 -2.26 5.79
CA HIS A 146 4.37 -1.71 5.11
C HIS A 146 3.65 -0.67 5.96
N ARG A 147 3.11 0.33 5.30
CA ARG A 147 2.27 1.36 5.89
C ARG A 147 0.85 1.22 5.37
N VAL A 148 -0.12 1.53 6.22
CA VAL A 148 -1.54 1.51 5.86
C VAL A 148 -2.15 2.87 6.17
N MET A 149 -2.69 3.50 5.14
CA MET A 149 -3.38 4.79 5.24
C MET A 149 -4.72 4.73 4.53
N SER A 150 -5.70 5.48 5.02
CA SER A 150 -6.88 5.83 4.24
C SER A 150 -6.83 7.29 3.82
N TYR A 151 -7.54 7.62 2.75
CA TYR A 151 -7.66 8.99 2.30
C TYR A 151 -9.12 9.37 2.06
N CYS A 152 -9.46 10.61 2.39
CA CYS A 152 -10.73 11.23 2.08
C CYS A 152 -10.54 12.74 1.85
N THR A 153 -11.54 13.39 1.29
CA THR A 153 -11.46 14.80 0.94
C THR A 153 -12.64 15.57 1.50
N TYR A 154 -12.34 16.65 2.19
CA TYR A 154 -13.30 17.63 2.71
C TYR A 154 -13.02 18.99 2.07
N GLY A 155 -13.80 19.38 1.06
CA GLY A 155 -13.57 20.61 0.32
C GLY A 155 -12.17 20.67 -0.26
N ASN A 156 -11.34 21.63 0.17
CA ASN A 156 -9.97 21.78 -0.32
C ASN A 156 -8.91 20.96 0.45
N HIS A 157 -9.33 20.18 1.45
CA HIS A 157 -8.44 19.39 2.29
C HIS A 157 -8.53 17.91 1.95
N THR A 158 -7.44 17.32 1.51
CA THR A 158 -7.30 15.86 1.40
C THR A 158 -6.61 15.37 2.67
N VAL A 159 -7.27 14.49 3.39
CA VAL A 159 -6.81 13.95 4.67
C VAL A 159 -6.33 12.52 4.46
N LEU A 160 -5.08 12.24 4.80
CA LEU A 160 -4.53 10.90 4.88
C LEU A 160 -4.48 10.49 6.36
N ARG A 161 -5.29 9.49 6.70
CA ARG A 161 -5.30 8.90 8.04
C ARG A 161 -4.44 7.65 8.06
N ARG A 162 -3.39 7.66 8.88
CA ARG A 162 -2.50 6.53 9.06
C ARG A 162 -3.02 5.60 10.16
N PHE A 163 -3.14 4.32 9.83
CA PHE A 163 -3.49 3.26 10.78
C PHE A 163 -2.26 2.54 11.30
N ARG A 164 -1.26 2.36 10.43
CA ARG A 164 -0.01 1.68 10.72
C ARG A 164 1.13 2.34 9.95
N ASN A 165 2.31 2.42 10.58
CA ASN A 165 3.54 2.83 9.90
C ASN A 165 4.37 1.61 9.49
N TYR A 166 5.41 1.83 8.67
CA TYR A 166 6.22 0.75 8.07
C TYR A 166 6.85 -0.18 9.10
N ASP A 167 7.36 0.37 10.19
CA ASP A 167 8.15 -0.36 11.18
C ASP A 167 7.38 -0.64 12.48
N ASP A 168 6.06 -0.40 12.48
CA ASP A 168 5.20 -0.67 13.63
C ASP A 168 5.06 -2.17 13.88
N HIS A 169 4.84 -2.53 15.15
CA HIS A 169 4.56 -3.91 15.55
C HIS A 169 3.30 -4.46 14.83
N PRO A 170 3.24 -5.77 14.52
CA PRO A 170 2.10 -6.39 13.82
C PRO A 170 0.73 -6.07 14.43
N GLU A 171 0.64 -5.92 15.74
CA GLU A 171 -0.58 -5.59 16.48
C GLU A 171 -1.18 -4.23 16.08
N ALA A 172 -0.35 -3.29 15.63
CA ALA A 172 -0.83 -1.99 15.14
C ALA A 172 -1.78 -2.13 13.95
N GLY A 173 -1.72 -3.26 13.23
CA GLY A 173 -2.67 -3.59 12.15
C GLY A 173 -4.13 -3.65 12.60
N GLN A 174 -4.42 -3.89 13.89
CA GLN A 174 -5.79 -3.85 14.41
C GLN A 174 -6.45 -2.48 14.28
N ARG A 175 -5.68 -1.39 14.23
CA ARG A 175 -6.20 -0.04 14.01
C ARG A 175 -6.86 0.14 12.64
N ILE A 176 -6.59 -0.75 11.68
CA ILE A 176 -7.24 -0.76 10.36
C ILE A 176 -8.75 -1.01 10.52
N LEU A 177 -9.16 -1.74 11.55
CA LEU A 177 -10.56 -1.98 11.86
C LEU A 177 -11.32 -0.73 12.33
N GLU A 178 -10.59 0.36 12.62
CA GLU A 178 -11.18 1.70 12.83
C GLU A 178 -11.46 2.45 11.52
N TYR A 179 -11.24 1.80 10.36
CA TYR A 179 -11.55 2.39 9.06
C TYR A 179 -13.02 2.80 8.97
N ARG A 180 -13.23 3.98 8.39
CA ARG A 180 -14.55 4.55 8.18
C ARG A 180 -14.59 5.30 6.86
N ALA A 181 -15.58 4.98 6.04
CA ALA A 181 -15.91 5.74 4.85
C ALA A 181 -16.70 7.01 5.22
N THR A 182 -16.35 8.16 4.65
CA THR A 182 -16.93 9.43 5.11
C THR A 182 -17.31 10.41 4.02
N SER A 183 -16.36 10.92 3.23
CA SER A 183 -16.54 12.09 2.38
C SER A 183 -16.23 11.80 0.92
N ASN A 184 -15.78 12.79 0.18
CA ASN A 184 -15.34 12.66 -1.20
C ASN A 184 -13.93 12.06 -1.28
N ASN A 185 -13.48 11.70 -2.48
CA ASN A 185 -12.12 11.25 -2.74
C ASN A 185 -11.43 12.15 -3.78
N ARG A 186 -10.13 12.35 -3.56
CA ARG A 186 -9.21 13.02 -4.51
C ARG A 186 -8.02 12.10 -4.67
N ASP A 187 -8.20 11.10 -5.53
CA ASP A 187 -7.27 9.97 -5.67
C ASP A 187 -5.89 10.43 -6.11
N GLY A 188 -5.80 11.29 -7.11
CA GLY A 188 -4.53 11.76 -7.66
C GLY A 188 -3.62 12.43 -6.64
N LEU A 189 -4.19 13.27 -5.75
CA LEU A 189 -3.41 13.94 -4.71
C LEU A 189 -2.95 12.96 -3.63
N ALA A 190 -3.82 12.03 -3.23
CA ALA A 190 -3.48 11.00 -2.26
C ALA A 190 -2.38 10.07 -2.77
N LEU A 191 -2.50 9.60 -4.03
CA LEU A 191 -1.50 8.78 -4.70
C LEU A 191 -0.16 9.49 -4.85
N ALA A 192 -0.17 10.76 -5.29
CA ALA A 192 1.05 11.55 -5.42
C ALA A 192 1.75 11.72 -4.06
N ALA A 193 0.98 11.97 -3.00
CA ALA A 193 1.52 12.11 -1.65
C ALA A 193 2.13 10.81 -1.12
N ALA A 194 1.43 9.69 -1.27
CA ALA A 194 1.92 8.37 -0.89
C ALA A 194 3.18 7.99 -1.70
N GLY A 195 3.16 8.25 -3.02
CA GLY A 195 4.29 7.98 -3.91
C GLY A 195 5.54 8.80 -3.58
N LEU A 196 5.38 10.09 -3.23
CA LEU A 196 6.50 10.94 -2.79
C LEU A 196 7.09 10.49 -1.46
N ASP A 197 6.26 9.96 -0.58
CA ASP A 197 6.71 9.56 0.75
C ASP A 197 7.39 8.18 0.73
N ILE A 198 6.85 7.22 -0.01
CA ILE A 198 7.48 5.90 -0.17
C ILE A 198 8.83 5.98 -0.91
N LYS A 199 9.03 6.97 -1.79
CA LYS A 199 10.31 7.21 -2.45
C LYS A 199 11.46 7.51 -1.48
N LYS A 200 11.18 8.00 -0.27
CA LYS A 200 12.18 8.27 0.77
C LYS A 200 12.70 7.00 1.43
N ARG A 201 12.03 5.88 1.25
CA ARG A 201 12.44 4.59 1.81
C ARG A 201 13.67 4.06 1.06
N ARG A 202 14.47 3.25 1.77
CA ARG A 202 15.74 2.70 1.27
C ARG A 202 15.57 1.45 0.43
N GLU A 203 14.42 0.77 0.60
CA GLU A 203 14.12 -0.48 -0.09
C GLU A 203 14.12 -0.27 -1.61
N GLU A 204 14.64 -1.23 -2.34
CA GLU A 204 14.80 -1.17 -3.80
C GLU A 204 13.43 -1.16 -4.50
N HIS A 205 12.56 -2.07 -4.09
CA HIS A 205 11.22 -2.19 -4.66
C HIS A 205 10.18 -1.52 -3.78
N LYS A 206 9.48 -0.57 -4.38
CA LYS A 206 8.43 0.22 -3.76
C LYS A 206 7.10 -0.09 -4.43
N VAL A 207 6.15 -0.62 -3.67
CA VAL A 207 4.85 -1.05 -4.17
C VAL A 207 3.76 -0.23 -3.49
N VAL A 208 2.88 0.37 -4.27
CA VAL A 208 1.67 1.04 -3.77
C VAL A 208 0.46 0.21 -4.20
N ILE A 209 -0.33 -0.23 -3.23
CA ILE A 209 -1.57 -0.98 -3.46
C ILE A 209 -2.73 -0.08 -3.04
N VAL A 210 -3.67 0.13 -3.95
CA VAL A 210 -4.82 1.01 -3.73
C VAL A 210 -6.11 0.19 -3.68
N PHE A 211 -6.88 0.39 -2.62
CA PHE A 211 -8.24 -0.12 -2.48
C PHE A 211 -9.21 1.02 -2.77
N SER A 212 -9.79 1.04 -3.97
CA SER A 212 -10.74 2.06 -4.43
C SER A 212 -11.75 1.41 -5.37
N ASP A 213 -12.92 2.04 -5.53
CA ASP A 213 -13.89 1.67 -6.57
C ASP A 213 -13.54 2.26 -7.96
N GLY A 214 -12.47 3.06 -8.02
CA GLY A 214 -11.98 3.67 -9.26
C GLY A 214 -12.84 4.83 -9.75
N LEU A 215 -13.76 5.33 -8.94
CA LEU A 215 -14.64 6.46 -9.26
C LEU A 215 -14.24 7.71 -8.46
N PRO A 216 -13.28 8.52 -8.93
CA PRO A 216 -12.91 9.74 -8.25
C PRO A 216 -14.08 10.73 -8.26
N ASN A 217 -14.46 11.20 -7.09
CA ASN A 217 -15.51 12.19 -6.92
C ASN A 217 -14.97 13.39 -6.16
N ASP A 218 -14.34 14.31 -6.88
CA ASP A 218 -13.78 15.53 -6.33
C ASP A 218 -14.65 16.74 -6.67
N MET A 219 -15.25 17.31 -5.63
CA MET A 219 -15.93 18.61 -5.72
C MET A 219 -15.02 19.70 -5.17
N ILE A 220 -14.37 20.45 -6.05
CA ILE A 220 -13.66 21.67 -5.65
C ILE A 220 -14.69 22.75 -5.35
N SER A 221 -14.86 23.12 -4.08
CA SER A 221 -15.74 24.19 -3.64
C SER A 221 -15.36 25.51 -4.32
N GLY A 222 -16.27 26.11 -5.09
CA GLY A 222 -16.19 27.49 -5.54
C GLY A 222 -16.00 27.75 -7.03
N ARG A 223 -15.81 26.75 -7.88
CA ARG A 223 -15.86 26.91 -9.32
C ARG A 223 -16.54 25.72 -9.98
N LYS A 224 -17.84 25.85 -10.26
CA LYS A 224 -18.45 25.15 -11.37
C LYS A 224 -17.76 25.63 -12.67
N ARG A 225 -16.61 25.11 -13.00
CA ARG A 225 -16.14 25.10 -14.37
C ARG A 225 -16.87 23.96 -15.05
N SER A 226 -18.02 24.30 -15.60
CA SER A 226 -18.67 23.52 -16.63
C SER A 226 -17.60 23.08 -17.64
N GLY A 227 -17.31 21.77 -17.70
CA GLY A 227 -16.44 21.20 -18.72
C GLY A 227 -15.06 20.70 -18.28
N MET A 228 -14.68 20.73 -16.99
CA MET A 228 -13.50 19.99 -16.55
C MET A 228 -13.92 18.57 -16.17
N PRO A 229 -13.49 17.55 -16.94
CA PRO A 229 -13.83 16.18 -16.65
C PRO A 229 -13.10 15.69 -15.40
N GLU A 230 -13.67 14.69 -14.75
CA GLU A 230 -13.13 13.88 -13.65
C GLU A 230 -11.70 13.40 -13.88
N ARG A 231 -11.21 13.41 -15.11
CA ARG A 231 -9.85 13.11 -15.55
C ARG A 231 -8.75 13.96 -14.90
N TYR A 232 -9.07 15.17 -14.45
CA TYR A 232 -8.02 16.11 -14.00
C TYR A 232 -7.34 15.70 -12.70
N VAL A 233 -8.01 14.94 -11.87
CA VAL A 233 -7.47 14.45 -10.59
C VAL A 233 -6.70 13.14 -10.78
N GLY A 234 -7.09 12.32 -11.75
CA GLY A 234 -6.37 11.10 -12.16
C GLY A 234 -5.08 11.42 -12.94
N ASP A 235 -5.14 12.36 -13.89
CA ASP A 235 -3.99 12.69 -14.77
C ASP A 235 -2.81 13.34 -14.02
N ALA A 236 -3.05 14.04 -12.92
CA ALA A 236 -1.99 14.62 -12.10
C ALA A 236 -1.17 13.54 -11.32
N ALA A 237 -1.70 12.34 -11.16
CA ALA A 237 -1.01 11.23 -10.49
C ALA A 237 -0.17 10.38 -11.47
N ILE A 238 -0.43 10.50 -12.76
CA ILE A 238 0.21 9.68 -13.81
C ILE A 238 1.41 10.39 -14.45
N ARG A 239 1.57 11.68 -14.24
CA ARG A 239 2.72 12.48 -14.68
C ARG A 239 3.74 12.68 -13.56
#